data_7852ef12e45ffe3b7a3ef4eb1b4257a2
#
_entry.id   7852ef12e45ffe3b7a3ef4eb1b4257a2
#
_cell.length_a   1.000
_cell.length_b   1.000
_cell.length_c   1.000
_cell.angle_alpha   90.00
_cell.angle_beta   90.00
_cell.angle_gamma   90.00
#
_symmetry.space_group_name_H-M   'P 1'
#
loop_
_entity.id
_entity.type
_entity.pdbx_description
1 polymer ?
#
loop_
_entity_poly.entity_id
_entity_poly.type
_entity_poly.pdbx_seq_one_letter_code
_entity_poly.pdbx_strand_id
1 'polypeptide(L)'
;RKEYYRVVKNNIQHTKFKDMPGDRFEQLQRFAPYMQYHGRKPLKLQNGPILLVTPSEKPCQFYNIDRDKWVSDTVAEIRKYTKREIIVRNKGLRPARIKENSVAAQCMRDQIWAVVTYQSMAALEAMHYGIPAFTMAPNCVDSLANKSLEAIEDPHYPEYAEFVKLLHYLAYCQYRLDEMRSGLAWKLIEGEKLYDEAIKG
;
A
#
# COMPACT_ATOMS: atom_id res chain seq x y z
N ARG A 1 -11.45 -14.41 -2.70
CA ARG A 1 -10.88 -15.69 -2.18
C ARG A 1 -9.49 -15.41 -1.61
N LYS A 2 -9.17 -16.00 -0.46
CA LYS A 2 -7.84 -15.94 0.14
C LYS A 2 -7.02 -17.09 -0.44
N GLU A 3 -6.46 -16.88 -1.61
CA GLU A 3 -5.60 -17.87 -2.24
C GLU A 3 -4.14 -17.68 -1.82
N TYR A 4 -3.76 -16.44 -1.50
CA TYR A 4 -2.41 -16.06 -1.09
C TYR A 4 -2.37 -15.53 0.33
N TYR A 5 -1.34 -15.89 1.05
CA TYR A 5 -1.05 -15.47 2.42
C TYR A 5 0.27 -14.72 2.44
N ARG A 6 0.26 -13.54 3.01
CA ARG A 6 1.48 -12.78 3.24
C ARG A 6 2.28 -13.42 4.37
N VAL A 7 3.56 -13.61 4.15
CA VAL A 7 4.54 -14.03 5.16
C VAL A 7 5.43 -12.86 5.49
N VAL A 8 5.64 -12.61 6.77
CA VAL A 8 6.53 -11.56 7.29
C VAL A 8 7.36 -12.17 8.42
N LYS A 9 8.68 -11.93 8.44
CA LYS A 9 9.58 -12.39 9.49
C LYS A 9 10.00 -11.19 10.36
N ASN A 10 9.89 -11.34 11.67
CA ASN A 10 10.34 -10.36 12.66
C ASN A 10 9.69 -8.96 12.59
N ASN A 11 8.60 -8.79 11.85
CA ASN A 11 7.88 -7.53 11.75
C ASN A 11 6.39 -7.79 11.44
N ILE A 12 5.56 -6.74 11.50
CA ILE A 12 4.14 -6.80 11.13
C ILE A 12 3.95 -6.47 9.65
N GLN A 13 4.84 -5.68 9.07
CA GLN A 13 4.80 -5.22 7.69
C GLN A 13 6.18 -5.32 7.04
N HIS A 14 6.19 -5.43 5.70
CA HIS A 14 7.38 -5.23 4.89
C HIS A 14 7.61 -3.73 4.75
N THR A 15 8.56 -3.15 5.44
CA THR A 15 8.86 -1.71 5.38
C THR A 15 10.02 -1.37 4.46
N LYS A 16 10.81 -2.37 4.11
CA LYS A 16 11.92 -2.31 3.15
C LYS A 16 11.77 -3.41 2.11
N PHE A 17 12.36 -3.24 0.95
CA PHE A 17 12.40 -4.26 -0.09
C PHE A 17 13.81 -4.37 -0.68
N LYS A 18 14.06 -5.46 -1.38
CA LYS A 18 15.27 -5.70 -2.17
C LYS A 18 14.90 -6.10 -3.59
N ASP A 19 15.87 -6.04 -4.48
CA ASP A 19 15.68 -6.48 -5.86
C ASP A 19 15.40 -7.98 -5.92
N MET A 20 14.29 -8.35 -6.55
CA MET A 20 13.84 -9.72 -6.75
C MET A 20 13.50 -9.95 -8.23
N PRO A 21 13.64 -11.19 -8.73
CA PRO A 21 13.19 -11.53 -10.08
C PRO A 21 11.72 -11.24 -10.31
N GLY A 22 11.33 -10.93 -11.55
CA GLY A 22 9.95 -10.61 -11.92
C GLY A 22 9.04 -11.82 -12.14
N ASP A 23 9.61 -13.04 -12.25
CA ASP A 23 8.92 -14.27 -12.62
C ASP A 23 7.70 -14.59 -11.74
N ARG A 24 7.86 -14.44 -10.42
CA ARG A 24 6.77 -14.69 -9.46
C ARG A 24 5.67 -13.63 -9.56
N PHE A 25 6.02 -12.39 -9.82
CA PHE A 25 5.05 -11.33 -10.07
C PHE A 25 4.23 -11.58 -11.33
N GLU A 26 4.88 -12.00 -12.42
CA GLU A 26 4.21 -12.38 -13.67
C GLU A 26 3.25 -13.57 -13.48
N GLN A 27 3.63 -14.57 -12.70
CA GLN A 27 2.74 -15.67 -12.33
C GLN A 27 1.50 -15.20 -11.58
N LEU A 28 1.68 -14.30 -10.60
CA LEU A 28 0.56 -13.72 -9.84
C LEU A 28 -0.39 -12.92 -10.72
N GLN A 29 0.12 -12.20 -11.70
CA GLN A 29 -0.70 -11.46 -12.66
C GLN A 29 -1.60 -12.36 -13.51
N ARG A 30 -1.13 -13.54 -13.90
CA ARG A 30 -1.92 -14.53 -14.67
C ARG A 30 -3.13 -15.05 -13.90
N PHE A 31 -3.00 -15.23 -12.57
CA PHE A 31 -4.05 -15.75 -11.71
C PHE A 31 -4.93 -14.68 -11.05
N ALA A 32 -4.48 -13.44 -11.05
CA ALA A 32 -5.16 -12.31 -10.45
C ALA A 32 -5.12 -11.08 -11.37
N PRO A 33 -5.91 -11.07 -12.45
CA PRO A 33 -5.87 -10.01 -13.46
C PRO A 33 -6.16 -8.61 -12.91
N TYR A 34 -6.82 -8.49 -11.74
CA TYR A 34 -7.00 -7.21 -11.05
C TYR A 34 -5.70 -6.69 -10.40
N MET A 35 -4.66 -7.50 -10.34
CA MET A 35 -3.30 -7.10 -9.96
C MET A 35 -2.44 -6.72 -11.19
N GLN A 36 -3.02 -6.66 -12.38
CA GLN A 36 -2.30 -6.22 -13.57
C GLN A 36 -1.81 -4.77 -13.36
N TYR A 37 -0.52 -4.61 -13.52
CA TYR A 37 0.11 -3.32 -13.48
C TYR A 37 -0.19 -2.55 -14.77
N HIS A 38 -0.79 -1.39 -14.65
CA HIS A 38 -1.21 -0.60 -15.82
C HIS A 38 -0.13 0.36 -16.34
N GLY A 39 1.07 0.32 -15.79
CA GLY A 39 2.21 1.11 -16.28
C GLY A 39 1.98 2.62 -16.26
N ARG A 40 1.15 3.13 -15.37
CA ARG A 40 0.80 4.56 -15.35
C ARG A 40 1.93 5.39 -14.75
N LYS A 41 2.23 6.49 -15.43
CA LYS A 41 3.08 7.54 -14.90
C LYS A 41 2.36 8.31 -13.78
N PRO A 42 3.11 8.97 -12.88
CA PRO A 42 2.54 9.84 -11.87
C PRO A 42 1.53 10.82 -12.46
N LEU A 43 0.34 10.88 -11.87
CA LEU A 43 -0.72 11.81 -12.27
C LEU A 43 -0.65 13.03 -11.35
N LYS A 44 -0.09 14.13 -11.86
CA LYS A 44 -0.13 15.43 -11.17
C LYS A 44 -1.47 16.09 -11.46
N LEU A 45 -2.39 16.04 -10.49
CA LEU A 45 -3.69 16.69 -10.58
C LEU A 45 -3.65 18.02 -9.82
N GLN A 46 -3.74 19.15 -10.51
CA GLN A 46 -3.54 20.47 -9.91
C GLN A 46 -4.51 20.83 -8.78
N ASN A 47 -5.77 20.36 -8.82
CA ASN A 47 -6.81 20.77 -7.89
C ASN A 47 -7.54 19.59 -7.20
N GLY A 48 -6.98 18.39 -7.24
CA GLY A 48 -7.63 17.21 -6.69
C GLY A 48 -7.72 17.23 -5.15
N PRO A 49 -8.73 16.57 -4.57
CA PRO A 49 -8.88 16.41 -3.14
C PRO A 49 -7.88 15.38 -2.57
N ILE A 50 -7.70 15.40 -1.25
CA ILE A 50 -6.95 14.39 -0.51
C ILE A 50 -7.92 13.30 -0.06
N LEU A 51 -7.58 12.03 -0.30
CA LEU A 51 -8.32 10.89 0.21
C LEU A 51 -7.69 10.40 1.52
N LEU A 52 -8.35 10.67 2.65
CA LEU A 52 -7.98 10.16 3.96
C LEU A 52 -8.67 8.80 4.20
N VAL A 53 -7.91 7.73 4.12
CA VAL A 53 -8.42 6.36 4.34
C VAL A 53 -8.24 5.95 5.79
N THR A 54 -9.37 5.77 6.50
CA THR A 54 -9.36 5.47 7.93
C THR A 54 -8.74 4.11 8.23
N PRO A 55 -8.10 3.93 9.41
CA PRO A 55 -7.64 2.63 9.86
C PRO A 55 -8.82 1.68 10.01
N SER A 56 -8.61 0.40 9.69
CA SER A 56 -9.64 -0.62 9.92
C SER A 56 -9.64 -1.03 11.40
N GLU A 57 -10.71 -1.71 11.81
CA GLU A 57 -10.91 -2.16 13.18
C GLU A 57 -9.70 -2.92 13.78
N LYS A 58 -9.12 -3.86 13.02
CA LYS A 58 -7.99 -4.66 13.50
C LYS A 58 -6.76 -3.84 13.88
N PRO A 59 -6.24 -2.93 13.05
CA PRO A 59 -5.20 -2.00 13.49
C PRO A 59 -5.62 -1.12 14.67
N CYS A 60 -6.86 -0.65 14.72
CA CYS A 60 -7.34 0.13 15.85
C CYS A 60 -7.25 -0.65 17.16
N GLN A 61 -7.73 -1.89 17.17
CA GLN A 61 -7.64 -2.77 18.33
C GLN A 61 -6.19 -3.11 18.70
N PHE A 62 -5.37 -3.46 17.70
CA PHE A 62 -3.99 -3.89 17.92
C PHE A 62 -3.09 -2.78 18.47
N TYR A 63 -3.25 -1.56 17.96
CA TYR A 63 -2.43 -0.40 18.35
C TYR A 63 -3.12 0.50 19.37
N ASN A 64 -4.28 0.10 19.89
CA ASN A 64 -5.11 0.89 20.82
C ASN A 64 -5.39 2.32 20.28
N ILE A 65 -5.86 2.40 19.03
CA ILE A 65 -6.14 3.67 18.35
C ILE A 65 -7.63 3.95 18.39
N ASP A 66 -8.00 5.11 18.91
CA ASP A 66 -9.31 5.70 18.67
C ASP A 66 -9.35 6.21 17.21
N ARG A 67 -10.23 5.60 16.41
CA ARG A 67 -10.35 5.92 14.97
C ARG A 67 -10.80 7.35 14.74
N ASP A 68 -11.79 7.81 15.47
CA ASP A 68 -12.39 9.13 15.23
C ASP A 68 -11.42 10.22 15.66
N LYS A 69 -10.73 10.01 16.79
CA LYS A 69 -9.64 10.88 17.23
C LYS A 69 -8.50 10.90 16.20
N TRP A 70 -8.07 9.74 15.69
CA TRP A 70 -7.03 9.68 14.66
C TRP A 70 -7.43 10.45 13.39
N VAL A 71 -8.68 10.32 12.94
CA VAL A 71 -9.20 11.06 11.78
C VAL A 71 -9.17 12.55 12.05
N SER A 72 -9.70 12.99 13.19
CA SER A 72 -9.74 14.41 13.60
C SER A 72 -8.33 15.01 13.65
N ASP A 73 -7.40 14.33 14.34
CA ASP A 73 -6.01 14.78 14.48
C ASP A 73 -5.31 14.86 13.12
N THR A 74 -5.51 13.85 12.26
CA THR A 74 -4.90 13.80 10.92
C THR A 74 -5.46 14.90 10.02
N VAL A 75 -6.77 15.15 10.05
CA VAL A 75 -7.39 16.26 9.32
C VAL A 75 -6.83 17.60 9.80
N ALA A 76 -6.74 17.80 11.11
CA ALA A 76 -6.16 19.02 11.67
C ALA A 76 -4.70 19.22 11.24
N GLU A 77 -3.91 18.14 11.20
CA GLU A 77 -2.52 18.18 10.73
C GLU A 77 -2.43 18.53 9.25
N ILE A 78 -3.20 17.86 8.39
CA ILE A 78 -3.26 18.16 6.94
C ILE A 78 -3.62 19.62 6.70
N ARG A 79 -4.56 20.16 7.46
CA ARG A 79 -5.04 21.54 7.32
C ARG A 79 -3.99 22.62 7.61
N LYS A 80 -2.88 22.28 8.27
CA LYS A 80 -1.76 23.20 8.47
C LYS A 80 -1.02 23.51 7.15
N TYR A 81 -1.06 22.57 6.20
CA TYR A 81 -0.23 22.61 4.98
C TYR A 81 -1.04 22.79 3.70
N THR A 82 -2.37 22.56 3.72
CA THR A 82 -3.18 22.65 2.52
C THR A 82 -4.62 23.06 2.78
N LYS A 83 -5.20 23.71 1.75
CA LYS A 83 -6.64 24.05 1.70
C LYS A 83 -7.44 23.07 0.83
N ARG A 84 -6.81 22.02 0.27
CA ARG A 84 -7.51 21.03 -0.57
C ARG A 84 -8.67 20.40 0.17
N GLU A 85 -9.72 20.03 -0.54
CA GLU A 85 -10.78 19.20 0.01
C GLU A 85 -10.21 17.90 0.58
N ILE A 86 -10.76 17.44 1.71
CA ILE A 86 -10.39 16.17 2.33
C ILE A 86 -11.62 15.27 2.30
N ILE A 87 -11.53 14.18 1.56
CA ILE A 87 -12.56 13.15 1.50
C ILE A 87 -12.17 12.05 2.48
N VAL A 88 -12.95 11.85 3.55
CA VAL A 88 -12.73 10.78 4.51
C VAL A 88 -13.41 9.51 4.00
N ARG A 89 -12.60 8.47 3.77
CA ARG A 89 -13.05 7.16 3.34
C ARG A 89 -13.00 6.14 4.46
N ASN A 90 -14.16 5.71 4.91
CA ASN A 90 -14.27 4.59 5.84
C ASN A 90 -14.12 3.25 5.11
N LYS A 91 -13.41 2.32 5.73
CA LYS A 91 -13.25 0.97 5.20
C LYS A 91 -14.55 0.20 5.40
N GLY A 92 -15.38 0.15 4.36
CA GLY A 92 -16.64 -0.61 4.36
C GLY A 92 -16.46 -2.11 4.57
N LEU A 93 -17.56 -2.81 4.85
CA LEU A 93 -17.62 -4.27 4.95
C LEU A 93 -17.16 -4.92 3.62
N ARG A 94 -16.60 -6.13 3.70
CA ARG A 94 -16.02 -6.84 2.54
C ARG A 94 -16.93 -6.95 1.31
N PRO A 95 -18.26 -7.18 1.42
CA PRO A 95 -19.15 -7.22 0.25
C PRO A 95 -19.22 -5.92 -0.54
N ALA A 96 -19.03 -4.77 0.13
CA ALA A 96 -19.07 -3.45 -0.49
C ALA A 96 -17.76 -3.07 -1.22
N ARG A 97 -16.76 -3.97 -1.27
CA ARG A 97 -15.47 -3.76 -1.94
C ARG A 97 -15.44 -4.34 -3.34
N ILE A 98 -16.50 -4.22 -4.10
CA ILE A 98 -16.57 -4.55 -5.51
C ILE A 98 -15.69 -3.57 -6.29
N LYS A 99 -15.26 -3.93 -7.50
CA LYS A 99 -14.34 -3.15 -8.36
C LYS A 99 -14.64 -1.65 -8.40
N GLU A 100 -15.92 -1.28 -8.44
CA GLU A 100 -16.40 0.11 -8.50
C GLU A 100 -16.18 0.90 -7.19
N ASN A 101 -16.05 0.20 -6.06
CA ASN A 101 -15.80 0.77 -4.75
C ASN A 101 -14.35 0.55 -4.26
N SER A 102 -13.42 0.17 -5.13
CA SER A 102 -12.00 0.12 -4.79
C SER A 102 -11.45 1.53 -4.52
N VAL A 103 -10.34 1.61 -3.77
CA VAL A 103 -9.61 2.88 -3.60
C VAL A 103 -9.18 3.41 -4.95
N ALA A 104 -8.66 2.53 -5.81
CA ALA A 104 -8.24 2.87 -7.16
C ALA A 104 -9.37 3.49 -7.99
N ALA A 105 -10.57 2.89 -7.99
CA ALA A 105 -11.73 3.42 -8.71
C ALA A 105 -12.13 4.81 -8.16
N GLN A 106 -12.11 4.98 -6.86
CA GLN A 106 -12.38 6.27 -6.23
C GLN A 106 -11.32 7.30 -6.61
N CYS A 107 -10.06 6.95 -6.54
CA CYS A 107 -8.95 7.84 -6.91
C CYS A 107 -9.10 8.38 -8.34
N MET A 108 -9.53 7.55 -9.27
CA MET A 108 -9.72 7.95 -10.65
C MET A 108 -10.99 8.80 -10.86
N ARG A 109 -12.10 8.39 -10.24
CA ARG A 109 -13.39 9.10 -10.35
C ARG A 109 -13.31 10.49 -9.75
N ASP A 110 -12.78 10.60 -8.55
CA ASP A 110 -12.77 11.82 -7.76
C ASP A 110 -11.47 12.64 -7.99
N GLN A 111 -10.62 12.21 -8.94
CA GLN A 111 -9.35 12.87 -9.31
C GLN A 111 -8.47 13.17 -8.09
N ILE A 112 -8.25 12.18 -7.24
CA ILE A 112 -7.54 12.32 -5.98
C ILE A 112 -6.08 12.79 -6.20
N TRP A 113 -5.69 13.85 -5.46
CA TRP A 113 -4.34 14.39 -5.43
C TRP A 113 -3.35 13.46 -4.71
N ALA A 114 -3.71 13.04 -3.52
CA ALA A 114 -2.89 12.18 -2.66
C ALA A 114 -3.76 11.30 -1.77
N VAL A 115 -3.24 10.14 -1.39
CA VAL A 115 -3.89 9.23 -0.43
C VAL A 115 -3.11 9.27 0.89
N VAL A 116 -3.81 9.59 1.98
CA VAL A 116 -3.27 9.54 3.35
C VAL A 116 -3.90 8.37 4.08
N THR A 117 -3.10 7.55 4.74
CA THR A 117 -3.60 6.40 5.49
C THR A 117 -2.71 6.05 6.68
N TYR A 118 -3.28 5.40 7.69
CA TYR A 118 -2.50 4.86 8.79
C TYR A 118 -1.61 3.70 8.31
N GLN A 119 -2.22 2.55 7.96
CA GLN A 119 -1.50 1.33 7.58
C GLN A 119 -2.26 0.53 6.50
N SER A 120 -3.05 1.18 5.66
CA SER A 120 -3.88 0.47 4.68
C SER A 120 -3.13 0.13 3.40
N MET A 121 -3.52 -0.99 2.75
CA MET A 121 -3.14 -1.31 1.37
C MET A 121 -3.63 -0.27 0.35
N ALA A 122 -4.47 0.67 0.76
CA ALA A 122 -4.87 1.82 -0.04
C ALA A 122 -3.68 2.61 -0.58
N ALA A 123 -2.57 2.67 0.19
CA ALA A 123 -1.33 3.30 -0.25
C ALA A 123 -0.73 2.59 -1.49
N LEU A 124 -0.66 1.26 -1.47
CA LEU A 124 -0.19 0.48 -2.62
C LEU A 124 -1.14 0.60 -3.82
N GLU A 125 -2.46 0.56 -3.57
CA GLU A 125 -3.47 0.76 -4.62
C GLU A 125 -3.34 2.14 -5.28
N ALA A 126 -3.13 3.20 -4.50
CA ALA A 126 -2.95 4.56 -5.00
C ALA A 126 -1.68 4.68 -5.86
N MET A 127 -0.55 4.19 -5.35
CA MET A 127 0.73 4.23 -6.08
C MET A 127 0.68 3.46 -7.40
N HIS A 128 -0.08 2.38 -7.46
CA HIS A 128 -0.30 1.61 -8.69
C HIS A 128 -0.92 2.46 -9.82
N TYR A 129 -1.63 3.52 -9.47
CA TYR A 129 -2.23 4.47 -10.40
C TYR A 129 -1.47 5.81 -10.48
N GLY A 130 -0.25 5.85 -9.95
CA GLY A 130 0.60 7.05 -9.98
C GLY A 130 0.12 8.16 -9.06
N ILE A 131 -0.61 7.82 -7.99
CA ILE A 131 -1.06 8.78 -6.98
C ILE A 131 -0.16 8.64 -5.75
N PRO A 132 0.42 9.74 -5.25
CA PRO A 132 1.32 9.68 -4.10
C PRO A 132 0.58 9.25 -2.84
N ALA A 133 1.25 8.45 -2.02
CA ALA A 133 0.70 7.97 -0.77
C ALA A 133 1.51 8.48 0.43
N PHE A 134 0.79 8.76 1.51
CA PHE A 134 1.32 9.12 2.83
C PHE A 134 0.94 8.03 3.82
N THR A 135 1.94 7.45 4.50
CA THR A 135 1.73 6.37 5.45
C THR A 135 2.17 6.81 6.85
N MET A 136 1.22 6.79 7.81
CA MET A 136 1.45 7.26 9.17
C MET A 136 1.91 6.15 10.13
N ALA A 137 1.98 4.91 9.66
CA ALA A 137 2.47 3.73 10.39
C ALA A 137 3.10 2.73 9.41
N PRO A 138 3.88 1.73 9.89
CA PRO A 138 4.59 0.78 9.04
C PRO A 138 3.71 0.17 7.94
N ASN A 139 4.14 0.28 6.69
CA ASN A 139 3.41 -0.14 5.50
C ASN A 139 4.36 -0.80 4.48
N CYS A 140 3.83 -1.63 3.61
CA CYS A 140 4.61 -2.29 2.57
C CYS A 140 5.16 -1.34 1.49
N VAL A 141 4.69 -0.11 1.44
CA VAL A 141 5.18 0.94 0.53
C VAL A 141 6.06 1.97 1.22
N ASP A 142 6.46 1.74 2.47
CA ASP A 142 7.14 2.73 3.31
C ASP A 142 8.41 3.33 2.70
N SER A 143 9.19 2.53 1.97
CA SER A 143 10.40 3.00 1.29
C SER A 143 10.13 3.94 0.11
N LEU A 144 8.89 3.97 -0.39
CA LEU A 144 8.47 4.78 -1.53
C LEU A 144 7.40 5.83 -1.16
N ALA A 145 6.82 5.72 0.04
CA ALA A 145 5.75 6.61 0.51
C ALA A 145 6.30 7.87 1.18
N ASN A 146 5.50 8.92 1.14
CA ASN A 146 5.74 10.12 1.93
C ASN A 146 5.46 9.86 3.42
N LYS A 147 6.27 10.42 4.31
CA LYS A 147 6.18 10.22 5.76
C LYS A 147 5.77 11.49 6.52
N SER A 148 5.98 12.66 5.93
CA SER A 148 5.58 13.94 6.50
C SER A 148 4.43 14.54 5.71
N LEU A 149 3.38 14.98 6.39
CA LEU A 149 2.25 15.69 5.77
C LEU A 149 2.63 17.11 5.32
N GLU A 150 3.79 17.64 5.72
CA GLU A 150 4.32 18.90 5.21
C GLU A 150 4.50 18.89 3.69
N ALA A 151 4.84 17.72 3.14
CA ALA A 151 5.03 17.54 1.71
C ALA A 151 3.71 17.37 0.92
N ILE A 152 2.55 17.61 1.53
CA ILE A 152 1.25 17.27 0.91
C ILE A 152 0.98 18.05 -0.39
N GLU A 153 1.54 19.23 -0.55
CA GLU A 153 1.40 20.03 -1.78
C GLU A 153 2.52 19.75 -2.82
N ASP A 154 3.65 19.19 -2.38
CA ASP A 154 4.74 18.77 -3.26
C ASP A 154 5.22 17.36 -2.87
N PRO A 155 4.35 16.34 -3.04
CA PRO A 155 4.66 14.99 -2.61
C PRO A 155 5.70 14.32 -3.49
N HIS A 156 6.52 13.48 -2.88
CA HIS A 156 7.40 12.58 -3.60
C HIS A 156 6.59 11.57 -4.43
N TYR A 157 6.98 11.42 -5.68
CA TYR A 157 6.49 10.39 -6.59
C TYR A 157 7.63 9.40 -6.84
N PRO A 158 7.49 8.13 -6.42
CA PRO A 158 8.51 7.14 -6.69
C PRO A 158 8.68 6.92 -8.21
N GLU A 159 9.91 6.66 -8.61
CA GLU A 159 10.19 6.26 -9.97
C GLU A 159 9.48 4.94 -10.30
N TYR A 160 8.99 4.83 -11.54
CA TYR A 160 8.29 3.64 -12.00
C TYR A 160 9.10 2.34 -11.79
N ALA A 161 10.39 2.37 -12.10
CA ALA A 161 11.28 1.23 -11.94
C ALA A 161 11.37 0.77 -10.47
N GLU A 162 11.42 1.70 -9.52
CA GLU A 162 11.45 1.38 -8.09
C GLU A 162 10.13 0.77 -7.61
N PHE A 163 9.00 1.29 -8.10
CA PHE A 163 7.70 0.71 -7.79
C PHE A 163 7.57 -0.71 -8.35
N VAL A 164 8.08 -0.99 -9.55
CA VAL A 164 8.12 -2.35 -10.12
C VAL A 164 8.98 -3.27 -9.25
N LYS A 165 10.14 -2.86 -8.79
CA LYS A 165 10.99 -3.63 -7.87
C LYS A 165 10.25 -3.97 -6.57
N LEU A 166 9.53 -3.00 -6.00
CA LEU A 166 8.66 -3.27 -4.84
C LEU A 166 7.61 -4.35 -5.14
N LEU A 167 6.94 -4.29 -6.29
CA LEU A 167 5.95 -5.30 -6.68
C LEU A 167 6.58 -6.69 -6.84
N HIS A 168 7.76 -6.78 -7.44
CA HIS A 168 8.53 -8.03 -7.53
C HIS A 168 8.82 -8.59 -6.14
N TYR A 169 9.35 -7.77 -5.24
CA TYR A 169 9.61 -8.17 -3.85
C TYR A 169 8.34 -8.64 -3.13
N LEU A 170 7.24 -7.89 -3.22
CA LEU A 170 5.98 -8.25 -2.58
C LEU A 170 5.39 -9.56 -3.12
N ALA A 171 5.67 -9.91 -4.38
CA ALA A 171 5.28 -11.19 -4.94
C ALA A 171 5.98 -12.37 -4.25
N TYR A 172 7.25 -12.21 -3.88
CA TYR A 172 8.01 -13.19 -3.09
C TYR A 172 7.62 -13.23 -1.60
N CYS A 173 6.83 -12.28 -1.15
CA CYS A 173 6.30 -12.26 0.22
C CYS A 173 4.90 -12.86 0.35
N GLN A 174 4.38 -13.48 -0.71
CA GLN A 174 3.03 -14.05 -0.75
C GLN A 174 3.06 -15.47 -1.26
N TYR A 175 2.40 -16.37 -0.54
CA TYR A 175 2.40 -17.80 -0.83
C TYR A 175 1.00 -18.39 -0.74
N ARG A 176 0.74 -19.40 -1.57
CA ARG A 176 -0.45 -20.24 -1.50
C ARG A 176 -0.27 -21.31 -0.44
N LEU A 177 -1.37 -21.89 0.03
CA LEU A 177 -1.31 -22.97 1.01
C LEU A 177 -0.58 -24.21 0.48
N ASP A 178 -0.72 -24.53 -0.80
CA ASP A 178 0.01 -25.63 -1.44
C ASP A 178 1.51 -25.38 -1.52
N GLU A 179 1.94 -24.14 -1.81
CA GLU A 179 3.36 -23.73 -1.78
C GLU A 179 3.93 -23.82 -0.34
N MET A 180 3.15 -23.49 0.67
CA MET A 180 3.56 -23.65 2.06
C MET A 180 3.67 -25.15 2.45
N ARG A 181 2.69 -25.97 2.05
CA ARG A 181 2.68 -27.42 2.34
C ARG A 181 3.80 -28.19 1.63
N SER A 182 4.14 -27.79 0.41
CA SER A 182 5.24 -28.40 -0.35
C SER A 182 6.63 -27.98 0.14
N GLY A 183 6.72 -27.02 1.05
CA GLY A 183 7.97 -26.43 1.52
C GLY A 183 8.59 -25.41 0.57
N LEU A 184 7.94 -25.09 -0.57
CA LEU A 184 8.44 -24.09 -1.53
C LEU A 184 8.56 -22.72 -0.88
N ALA A 185 7.55 -22.30 -0.09
CA ALA A 185 7.58 -21.03 0.62
C ALA A 185 8.82 -20.94 1.53
N TRP A 186 9.10 -21.99 2.29
CA TRP A 186 10.27 -22.05 3.18
C TRP A 186 11.57 -21.97 2.40
N LYS A 187 11.69 -22.76 1.32
CA LYS A 187 12.87 -22.76 0.45
C LYS A 187 13.15 -21.37 -0.12
N LEU A 188 12.16 -20.65 -0.59
CA LEU A 188 12.32 -19.30 -1.12
C LEU A 188 12.67 -18.29 -0.04
N ILE A 189 12.05 -18.37 1.13
CA ILE A 189 12.32 -17.47 2.26
C ILE A 189 13.74 -17.64 2.78
N GLU A 190 14.19 -18.87 3.00
CA GLU A 190 15.52 -19.15 3.55
C GLU A 190 16.60 -19.14 2.46
N GLY A 191 16.33 -19.70 1.29
CA GLY A 191 17.29 -19.80 0.19
C GLY A 191 17.63 -18.45 -0.43
N GLU A 192 16.65 -17.58 -0.57
CA GLU A 192 16.82 -16.23 -1.11
C GLU A 192 17.18 -15.19 -0.03
N LYS A 193 17.27 -15.60 1.24
CA LYS A 193 17.52 -14.70 2.38
C LYS A 193 16.66 -13.45 2.35
N LEU A 194 15.38 -13.62 1.99
CA LEU A 194 14.41 -12.52 1.77
C LEU A 194 14.33 -11.52 2.92
N TYR A 195 14.67 -11.95 4.13
CA TYR A 195 14.49 -11.17 5.33
C TYR A 195 15.81 -10.72 5.98
N ASP A 196 16.91 -11.44 5.77
CA ASP A 196 18.14 -11.21 6.52
C ASP A 196 18.91 -9.96 6.03
N GLU A 197 18.76 -9.60 4.75
CA GLU A 197 19.39 -8.42 4.17
C GLU A 197 18.57 -7.15 4.33
N ALA A 198 17.22 -7.25 4.42
CA ALA A 198 16.36 -6.11 4.63
C ALA A 198 16.42 -5.51 6.04
N ILE A 199 17.05 -6.21 7.00
CA ILE A 199 17.15 -5.81 8.41
C ILE A 199 18.51 -5.15 8.71
N LYS A 200 19.51 -5.35 7.87
CA LYS A 200 20.90 -4.89 8.10
C LYS A 200 21.20 -3.50 7.53
N GLY A 201 20.23 -2.81 6.93
CA GLY A 201 20.41 -1.48 6.36
C GLY A 201 19.66 -0.39 7.13
#